data_1a52a514aacc79e4d61751e9ee7fc0a8
#
_entry.id   1a52a514aacc79e4d61751e9ee7fc0a8
#
_cell.length_a   1.000
_cell.length_b   1.000
_cell.length_c   1.000
_cell.angle_alpha   90.00
_cell.angle_beta   90.00
_cell.angle_gamma   90.00
#
_symmetry.space_group_name_H-M   'P 1'
#
loop_
_entity.id
_entity.type
_entity.pdbx_description
1 polymer ?
#
loop_
_entity_poly.entity_id
_entity_poly.type
_entity_poly.pdbx_seq_one_letter_code
_entity_poly.pdbx_strand_id
1 'polypeptide(L)'
;MAFQEVKTRFYRQLKYSLVRPKPPKAPFAFTAPVVVVGSAPLSNKPQGLHEGFTTITVNGSQSVLEQWGIDVPDITFMQFNQVRGTNTNALEVRRVLNGKRTGHLYVFLWREGRPALEQGLAAFNYRHDKVHLVNRYQRMALLGRMCGLQSLEIEAEDKCSNGINAVLFALYHKAPAVILTGINPASAGHAYNREDLPRLHQSMDLKVLQKLLAANHPVFTADPEVSSLTGLPLWAGRGD
;
A
#
# COMPACT_ATOMS: atom_id res chain seq x y z
N MET A 1 0.28 23.09 -21.55
CA MET A 1 0.36 22.22 -20.36
C MET A 1 0.05 22.97 -19.07
N ALA A 2 0.63 24.13 -18.79
CA ALA A 2 0.40 24.87 -17.53
C ALA A 2 -1.05 25.18 -17.17
N PHE A 3 -1.90 25.56 -18.11
CA PHE A 3 -3.29 25.93 -17.82
C PHE A 3 -4.15 24.75 -17.35
N GLN A 4 -4.00 23.56 -17.95
CA GLN A 4 -4.75 22.36 -17.54
C GLN A 4 -4.30 21.86 -16.16
N GLU A 5 -3.03 22.03 -15.85
CA GLU A 5 -2.48 21.67 -14.54
C GLU A 5 -3.03 22.58 -13.44
N VAL A 6 -3.02 23.91 -13.66
CA VAL A 6 -3.59 24.91 -12.73
C VAL A 6 -5.07 24.63 -12.49
N LYS A 7 -5.84 24.37 -13.55
CA LYS A 7 -7.26 24.01 -13.44
C LYS A 7 -7.46 22.75 -12.62
N THR A 8 -6.62 21.73 -12.83
CA THR A 8 -6.69 20.47 -12.08
C THR A 8 -6.34 20.68 -10.60
N ARG A 9 -5.31 21.48 -10.30
CA ARG A 9 -4.93 21.85 -8.93
C ARG A 9 -6.08 22.54 -8.21
N PHE A 10 -6.60 23.59 -8.81
CA PHE A 10 -7.71 24.34 -8.24
C PHE A 10 -8.94 23.46 -8.01
N TYR A 11 -9.35 22.66 -8.99
CA TYR A 11 -10.48 21.74 -8.88
C TYR A 11 -10.29 20.73 -7.73
N ARG A 12 -9.12 20.11 -7.64
CA ARG A 12 -8.82 19.13 -6.59
C ARG A 12 -8.79 19.75 -5.21
N GLN A 13 -8.18 20.94 -5.09
CA GLN A 13 -8.15 21.70 -3.84
C GLN A 13 -9.56 22.06 -3.37
N LEU A 14 -10.35 22.66 -4.25
CA LEU A 14 -11.74 23.06 -3.96
C LEU A 14 -12.57 21.84 -3.56
N LYS A 15 -12.53 20.78 -4.35
CA LYS A 15 -13.27 19.55 -4.06
C LYS A 15 -12.85 18.91 -2.75
N TYR A 16 -11.56 18.88 -2.43
CA TYR A 16 -11.06 18.38 -1.16
C TYR A 16 -11.61 19.19 0.03
N SER A 17 -11.58 20.52 -0.08
CA SER A 17 -12.07 21.43 0.96
C SER A 17 -13.58 21.32 1.16
N LEU A 18 -14.35 21.15 0.08
CA LEU A 18 -15.82 21.00 0.16
C LEU A 18 -16.24 19.63 0.71
N VAL A 19 -15.64 18.56 0.22
CA VAL A 19 -16.01 17.17 0.60
C VAL A 19 -15.49 16.81 1.98
N ARG A 20 -14.39 17.40 2.45
CA ARG A 20 -13.72 17.11 3.72
C ARG A 20 -13.56 15.59 3.93
N PRO A 21 -12.88 14.90 3.03
CA PRO A 21 -12.85 13.45 3.03
C PRO A 21 -12.23 12.90 4.31
N LYS A 22 -12.72 11.74 4.73
CA LYS A 22 -12.11 10.96 5.81
C LYS A 22 -11.23 9.87 5.20
N PRO A 23 -10.14 9.45 5.87
CA PRO A 23 -9.38 8.26 5.49
C PRO A 23 -10.27 7.02 5.32
N PRO A 24 -9.82 6.01 4.56
CA PRO A 24 -10.55 4.74 4.43
C PRO A 24 -10.76 4.10 5.81
N LYS A 25 -11.88 3.44 6.02
CA LYS A 25 -12.17 2.74 7.28
C LYS A 25 -11.44 1.40 7.33
N ALA A 26 -10.93 1.02 8.50
CA ALA A 26 -10.45 -0.34 8.74
C ALA A 26 -11.62 -1.33 8.82
N PRO A 27 -11.40 -2.60 8.45
CA PRO A 27 -12.43 -3.62 8.50
C PRO A 27 -12.67 -4.13 9.92
N PHE A 28 -11.66 -4.04 10.77
CA PHE A 28 -11.62 -4.43 12.18
C PHE A 28 -10.56 -3.59 12.94
N ALA A 29 -10.51 -3.70 14.25
CA ALA A 29 -9.49 -3.06 15.07
C ALA A 29 -8.16 -3.83 14.98
N PHE A 30 -7.04 -3.12 14.85
CA PHE A 30 -5.70 -3.71 14.88
C PHE A 30 -5.26 -3.85 16.35
N THR A 31 -5.40 -5.02 16.91
CA THR A 31 -5.04 -5.32 18.31
C THR A 31 -3.64 -5.92 18.44
N ALA A 32 -3.02 -6.30 17.34
CA ALA A 32 -1.69 -6.89 17.23
C ALA A 32 -0.85 -6.16 16.17
N PRO A 33 0.46 -6.43 16.08
CA PRO A 33 1.30 -5.86 15.03
C PRO A 33 0.75 -6.11 13.63
N VAL A 34 0.92 -5.12 12.75
CA VAL A 34 0.53 -5.20 11.34
C VAL A 34 1.78 -5.32 10.48
N VAL A 35 1.85 -6.36 9.66
CA VAL A 35 2.91 -6.55 8.67
C VAL A 35 2.42 -6.07 7.32
N VAL A 36 3.09 -5.07 6.75
CA VAL A 36 2.82 -4.56 5.41
C VAL A 36 3.86 -5.10 4.44
N VAL A 37 3.42 -5.97 3.55
CA VAL A 37 4.26 -6.65 2.57
C VAL A 37 4.19 -5.95 1.23
N GLY A 38 5.29 -5.31 0.84
CA GLY A 38 5.50 -4.74 -0.48
C GLY A 38 6.05 -5.77 -1.47
N SER A 39 6.49 -5.28 -2.61
CA SER A 39 6.96 -6.12 -3.71
C SER A 39 8.40 -5.82 -4.14
N ALA A 40 9.23 -5.22 -3.29
CA ALA A 40 10.65 -5.09 -3.61
C ALA A 40 11.28 -6.47 -3.80
N PRO A 41 12.33 -6.59 -4.63
CA PRO A 41 12.99 -7.88 -4.87
C PRO A 41 13.49 -8.56 -3.60
N LEU A 42 13.95 -7.77 -2.63
CA LEU A 42 14.34 -8.26 -1.31
C LEU A 42 13.24 -7.93 -0.30
N SER A 43 12.79 -8.95 0.41
CA SER A 43 11.78 -8.86 1.47
C SER A 43 12.12 -9.86 2.55
N ASN A 44 12.26 -9.40 3.79
CA ASN A 44 12.60 -10.28 4.91
C ASN A 44 11.34 -10.62 5.73
N LYS A 45 11.22 -11.89 6.10
CA LYS A 45 10.18 -12.31 7.04
C LYS A 45 10.42 -11.64 8.38
N PRO A 46 9.45 -10.88 8.94
CA PRO A 46 9.59 -10.29 10.27
C PRO A 46 9.84 -11.35 11.34
N GLN A 47 10.77 -11.07 12.25
CA GLN A 47 11.03 -11.96 13.37
C GLN A 47 9.77 -12.14 14.23
N GLY A 48 9.45 -13.36 14.61
CA GLY A 48 8.28 -13.67 15.43
C GLY A 48 6.94 -13.54 14.71
N LEU A 49 6.93 -13.43 13.37
CA LEU A 49 5.67 -13.44 12.61
C LEU A 49 4.91 -14.74 12.80
N HIS A 50 3.67 -14.63 13.33
CA HIS A 50 2.76 -15.75 13.56
C HIS A 50 1.31 -15.33 13.23
N GLU A 51 0.33 -16.25 13.36
CA GLU A 51 -1.09 -16.05 13.01
C GLU A 51 -1.78 -14.89 13.75
N GLY A 52 -1.25 -14.45 14.90
CA GLY A 52 -1.79 -13.30 15.63
C GLY A 52 -1.50 -11.94 14.98
N PHE A 53 -0.59 -11.86 14.02
CA PHE A 53 -0.28 -10.62 13.31
C PHE A 53 -1.31 -10.38 12.20
N THR A 54 -1.68 -9.12 11.97
CA THR A 54 -2.45 -8.76 10.78
C THR A 54 -1.51 -8.59 9.59
N THR A 55 -1.87 -9.16 8.45
CA THR A 55 -1.09 -9.10 7.22
C THR A 55 -1.78 -8.23 6.17
N ILE A 56 -1.04 -7.26 5.63
CA ILE A 56 -1.49 -6.42 4.52
C ILE A 56 -0.54 -6.61 3.34
N THR A 57 -1.06 -7.07 2.20
CA THR A 57 -0.30 -7.18 0.96
C THR A 57 -0.64 -6.05 -0.01
N VAL A 58 0.26 -5.80 -0.96
CA VAL A 58 0.12 -4.72 -1.94
C VAL A 58 0.30 -5.26 -3.36
N ASN A 59 -0.73 -5.14 -4.19
CA ASN A 59 -0.73 -5.66 -5.57
C ASN A 59 -0.35 -7.15 -5.58
N GLY A 60 0.73 -7.53 -6.26
CA GLY A 60 1.19 -8.92 -6.39
C GLY A 60 2.02 -9.45 -5.21
N SER A 61 2.23 -8.69 -4.12
CA SER A 61 3.12 -9.10 -3.03
C SER A 61 2.60 -10.26 -2.17
N GLN A 62 1.39 -10.74 -2.41
CA GLN A 62 0.91 -11.99 -1.80
C GLN A 62 1.85 -13.17 -2.12
N SER A 63 2.49 -13.17 -3.29
CA SER A 63 3.50 -14.18 -3.65
C SER A 63 4.72 -14.20 -2.72
N VAL A 64 5.04 -13.08 -2.06
CA VAL A 64 6.08 -13.00 -1.04
C VAL A 64 5.58 -13.61 0.28
N LEU A 65 4.35 -13.27 0.67
CA LEU A 65 3.74 -13.76 1.90
C LEU A 65 3.60 -15.29 1.91
N GLU A 66 3.29 -15.87 0.75
CA GLU A 66 3.21 -17.33 0.56
C GLU A 66 4.53 -18.05 0.83
N GLN A 67 5.67 -17.43 0.51
CA GLN A 67 6.99 -17.98 0.83
C GLN A 67 7.21 -18.13 2.35
N TRP A 68 6.43 -17.44 3.14
CA TRP A 68 6.44 -17.50 4.60
C TRP A 68 5.38 -18.45 5.20
N GLY A 69 4.64 -19.16 4.33
CA GLY A 69 3.60 -20.12 4.71
C GLY A 69 2.26 -19.45 5.02
N ILE A 70 2.02 -18.23 4.55
CA ILE A 70 0.75 -17.51 4.73
C ILE A 70 0.09 -17.30 3.37
N ASP A 71 -0.92 -18.09 3.07
CA ASP A 71 -1.57 -18.11 1.74
C ASP A 71 -2.61 -17.01 1.57
N VAL A 72 -3.27 -16.59 2.65
CA VAL A 72 -4.39 -15.65 2.62
C VAL A 72 -4.06 -14.44 3.48
N PRO A 73 -3.76 -13.27 2.90
CA PRO A 73 -3.62 -12.03 3.66
C PRO A 73 -4.96 -11.57 4.20
N ASP A 74 -4.96 -10.94 5.39
CA ASP A 74 -6.15 -10.32 5.96
C ASP A 74 -6.67 -9.18 5.08
N ILE A 75 -5.73 -8.40 4.53
CA ILE A 75 -6.03 -7.23 3.70
C ILE A 75 -5.12 -7.21 2.47
N THR A 76 -5.67 -6.85 1.33
CA THR A 76 -4.88 -6.54 0.12
C THR A 76 -5.23 -5.14 -0.39
N PHE A 77 -4.23 -4.30 -0.60
CA PHE A 77 -4.36 -3.05 -1.35
C PHE A 77 -4.00 -3.26 -2.81
N MET A 78 -4.91 -2.93 -3.72
CA MET A 78 -4.74 -3.13 -5.15
C MET A 78 -5.01 -1.85 -5.92
N GLN A 79 -4.12 -1.46 -6.82
CA GLN A 79 -4.36 -0.36 -7.74
C GLN A 79 -5.35 -0.79 -8.83
N PHE A 80 -6.29 0.08 -9.22
CA PHE A 80 -7.31 -0.22 -10.24
C PHE A 80 -6.72 -0.82 -11.53
N ASN A 81 -5.53 -0.34 -11.91
CA ASN A 81 -4.84 -0.80 -13.11
C ASN A 81 -4.45 -2.29 -13.05
N GLN A 82 -4.29 -2.86 -11.87
CA GLN A 82 -3.98 -4.29 -11.72
C GLN A 82 -5.15 -5.18 -12.11
N VAL A 83 -6.38 -4.66 -12.01
CA VAL A 83 -7.59 -5.42 -12.36
C VAL A 83 -7.77 -5.50 -13.88
N ARG A 84 -7.58 -4.38 -14.60
CA ARG A 84 -7.88 -4.28 -16.04
C ARG A 84 -6.77 -3.71 -16.92
N GLY A 85 -5.66 -3.29 -16.33
CA GLY A 85 -4.55 -2.74 -17.11
C GLY A 85 -3.93 -3.76 -18.06
N THR A 86 -3.32 -3.27 -19.13
CA THR A 86 -2.67 -4.09 -20.15
C THR A 86 -1.15 -3.99 -20.14
N ASN A 87 -0.59 -3.17 -19.23
CA ASN A 87 0.86 -3.08 -19.08
C ASN A 87 1.44 -4.34 -18.41
N THR A 88 2.72 -4.58 -18.59
CA THR A 88 3.44 -5.74 -18.08
C THR A 88 3.21 -5.96 -16.58
N ASN A 89 3.28 -4.89 -15.77
CA ASN A 89 3.09 -5.00 -14.33
C ASN A 89 1.68 -5.50 -13.96
N ALA A 90 0.63 -5.03 -14.66
CA ALA A 90 -0.73 -5.48 -14.42
C ALA A 90 -0.93 -6.96 -14.82
N LEU A 91 -0.32 -7.38 -15.92
CA LEU A 91 -0.35 -8.77 -16.36
C LEU A 91 0.33 -9.69 -15.37
N GLU A 92 1.52 -9.31 -14.90
CA GLU A 92 2.28 -10.08 -13.90
C GLU A 92 1.57 -10.16 -12.55
N VAL A 93 0.96 -9.06 -12.08
CA VAL A 93 0.15 -9.10 -10.85
C VAL A 93 -1.00 -10.09 -10.98
N ARG A 94 -1.75 -10.08 -12.10
CA ARG A 94 -2.82 -11.05 -12.33
C ARG A 94 -2.30 -12.49 -12.43
N ARG A 95 -1.15 -12.69 -13.05
CA ARG A 95 -0.52 -14.01 -13.14
C ARG A 95 -0.21 -14.58 -11.75
N VAL A 96 0.41 -13.79 -10.87
CA VAL A 96 0.78 -14.26 -9.52
C VAL A 96 -0.41 -14.35 -8.55
N LEU A 97 -1.49 -13.61 -8.81
CA LEU A 97 -2.70 -13.63 -7.99
C LEU A 97 -3.78 -14.60 -8.52
N ASN A 98 -3.55 -15.24 -9.68
CA ASN A 98 -4.54 -16.13 -10.27
C ASN A 98 -4.92 -17.29 -9.33
N GLY A 99 -6.21 -17.45 -9.07
CA GLY A 99 -6.76 -18.48 -8.19
C GLY A 99 -6.64 -18.19 -6.69
N LYS A 100 -6.02 -17.08 -6.29
CA LYS A 100 -5.80 -16.72 -4.88
C LYS A 100 -6.97 -15.95 -4.27
N ARG A 101 -6.83 -15.65 -2.99
CA ARG A 101 -7.86 -14.91 -2.24
C ARG A 101 -7.23 -13.98 -1.19
N THR A 102 -8.03 -13.03 -0.71
CA THR A 102 -7.75 -12.17 0.43
C THR A 102 -9.01 -12.03 1.30
N GLY A 103 -8.86 -11.65 2.56
CA GLY A 103 -9.99 -11.27 3.39
C GLY A 103 -10.63 -9.98 2.87
N HIS A 104 -10.00 -8.85 3.09
CA HIS A 104 -10.50 -7.54 2.67
C HIS A 104 -9.69 -6.97 1.52
N LEU A 105 -10.34 -6.69 0.40
CA LEU A 105 -9.72 -6.07 -0.78
C LEU A 105 -10.02 -4.57 -0.83
N TYR A 106 -8.97 -3.72 -0.77
CA TYR A 106 -9.05 -2.28 -0.97
C TYR A 106 -8.58 -1.92 -2.37
N VAL A 107 -9.51 -1.49 -3.24
CA VAL A 107 -9.18 -1.10 -4.61
C VAL A 107 -9.06 0.41 -4.71
N PHE A 108 -7.87 0.87 -5.08
CA PHE A 108 -7.57 2.28 -5.24
C PHE A 108 -8.00 2.80 -6.61
N LEU A 109 -8.65 3.96 -6.59
CA LEU A 109 -8.98 4.77 -7.76
C LEU A 109 -9.89 4.08 -8.78
N TRP A 110 -10.64 3.06 -8.39
CA TRP A 110 -11.64 2.45 -9.24
C TRP A 110 -12.73 3.45 -9.60
N ARG A 111 -13.09 3.55 -10.89
CA ARG A 111 -14.04 4.54 -11.41
C ARG A 111 -15.25 3.93 -12.10
N GLU A 112 -15.18 2.66 -12.40
CA GLU A 112 -16.26 1.91 -13.01
C GLU A 112 -17.21 1.35 -11.94
N GLY A 113 -18.36 0.85 -12.34
CA GLY A 113 -19.30 0.24 -11.42
C GLY A 113 -18.75 -1.03 -10.75
N ARG A 114 -19.38 -1.44 -9.66
CA ARG A 114 -19.01 -2.68 -8.95
C ARG A 114 -19.07 -3.93 -9.83
N PRO A 115 -20.07 -4.13 -10.71
CA PRO A 115 -20.10 -5.29 -11.60
C PRO A 115 -18.86 -5.42 -12.48
N ALA A 116 -18.33 -4.29 -12.97
CA ALA A 116 -17.11 -4.29 -13.77
C ALA A 116 -15.87 -4.68 -12.98
N LEU A 117 -15.81 -4.33 -11.69
CA LEU A 117 -14.74 -4.76 -10.78
C LEU A 117 -14.79 -6.27 -10.56
N GLU A 118 -15.97 -6.80 -10.21
CA GLU A 118 -16.15 -8.23 -9.96
C GLU A 118 -15.82 -9.06 -11.20
N GLN A 119 -16.26 -8.60 -12.39
CA GLN A 119 -15.88 -9.23 -13.66
C GLN A 119 -14.36 -9.22 -13.89
N GLY A 120 -13.70 -8.10 -13.60
CA GLY A 120 -12.25 -7.99 -13.73
C GLY A 120 -11.48 -8.92 -12.78
N LEU A 121 -11.92 -9.04 -11.54
CA LEU A 121 -11.35 -9.96 -10.54
C LEU A 121 -11.60 -11.43 -10.92
N ALA A 122 -12.80 -11.76 -11.39
CA ALA A 122 -13.17 -13.09 -11.87
C ALA A 122 -12.32 -13.55 -13.07
N ALA A 123 -11.87 -12.63 -13.93
CA ALA A 123 -11.04 -12.94 -15.08
C ALA A 123 -9.69 -13.60 -14.74
N PHE A 124 -9.20 -13.42 -13.51
CA PHE A 124 -8.02 -14.12 -12.97
C PHE A 124 -8.31 -14.87 -11.67
N ASN A 125 -9.57 -15.23 -11.43
CA ASN A 125 -10.02 -16.04 -10.30
C ASN A 125 -9.58 -15.49 -8.92
N TYR A 126 -9.44 -14.17 -8.77
CA TYR A 126 -9.06 -13.57 -7.49
C TYR A 126 -10.28 -13.33 -6.62
N ARG A 127 -10.32 -13.96 -5.45
CA ARG A 127 -11.46 -13.94 -4.54
C ARG A 127 -11.21 -13.04 -3.32
N HIS A 128 -12.26 -12.49 -2.77
CA HIS A 128 -12.22 -11.69 -1.56
C HIS A 128 -13.50 -11.91 -0.73
N ASP A 129 -13.41 -11.67 0.57
CA ASP A 129 -14.59 -11.72 1.44
C ASP A 129 -15.35 -10.38 1.34
N LYS A 130 -14.65 -9.27 1.32
CA LYS A 130 -15.24 -7.93 1.20
C LYS A 130 -14.38 -6.98 0.39
N VAL A 131 -15.02 -6.17 -0.47
CA VAL A 131 -14.33 -5.15 -1.25
C VAL A 131 -14.63 -3.73 -0.74
N HIS A 132 -13.62 -2.89 -0.72
CA HIS A 132 -13.64 -1.49 -0.34
C HIS A 132 -13.05 -0.63 -1.47
N LEU A 133 -13.77 0.40 -1.90
CA LEU A 133 -13.27 1.31 -2.92
C LEU A 133 -12.66 2.54 -2.23
N VAL A 134 -11.42 2.85 -2.60
CA VAL A 134 -10.70 3.99 -2.04
C VAL A 134 -10.44 5.02 -3.13
N ASN A 135 -11.02 6.19 -2.98
CA ASN A 135 -10.81 7.28 -3.92
C ASN A 135 -9.57 8.12 -3.56
N ARG A 136 -9.17 9.00 -4.48
CA ARG A 136 -8.01 9.88 -4.30
C ARG A 136 -8.09 10.74 -3.04
N TYR A 137 -9.24 11.31 -2.76
CA TYR A 137 -9.42 12.24 -1.65
C TYR A 137 -9.27 11.54 -0.29
N GLN A 138 -9.66 10.27 -0.19
CA GLN A 138 -9.42 9.46 1.01
C GLN A 138 -7.93 9.18 1.23
N ARG A 139 -7.15 8.95 0.15
CA ARG A 139 -5.69 8.82 0.22
C ARG A 139 -5.03 10.13 0.64
N MET A 140 -5.44 11.25 0.03
CA MET A 140 -4.98 12.59 0.42
C MET A 140 -5.27 12.88 1.90
N ALA A 141 -6.46 12.53 2.37
CA ALA A 141 -6.84 12.69 3.77
C ALA A 141 -5.97 11.83 4.71
N LEU A 142 -5.67 10.61 4.30
CA LEU A 142 -4.80 9.71 5.05
C LEU A 142 -3.38 10.30 5.20
N LEU A 143 -2.78 10.73 4.10
CA LEU A 143 -1.46 11.38 4.09
C LEU A 143 -1.46 12.66 4.95
N GLY A 144 -2.47 13.51 4.79
CA GLY A 144 -2.59 14.75 5.55
C GLY A 144 -2.73 14.51 7.05
N ARG A 145 -3.54 13.51 7.45
CA ARG A 145 -3.77 13.19 8.87
C ARG A 145 -2.54 12.60 9.54
N MET A 146 -1.77 11.75 8.84
CA MET A 146 -0.62 11.05 9.43
C MET A 146 0.67 11.86 9.37
N CYS A 147 0.89 12.62 8.31
CA CYS A 147 2.17 13.29 8.07
C CYS A 147 2.09 14.82 8.02
N GLY A 148 0.89 15.41 8.11
CA GLY A 148 0.70 16.84 7.87
C GLY A 148 1.03 17.29 6.44
N LEU A 149 1.23 16.33 5.52
CA LEU A 149 1.58 16.61 4.12
C LEU A 149 0.32 16.77 3.27
N GLN A 150 0.29 17.83 2.47
CA GLN A 150 -0.73 18.01 1.46
C GLN A 150 -0.20 17.60 0.10
N SER A 151 -0.85 16.64 -0.54
CA SER A 151 -0.60 16.26 -1.92
C SER A 151 -1.90 16.29 -2.69
N LEU A 152 -1.90 16.90 -3.85
CA LEU A 152 -3.03 16.87 -4.78
C LEU A 152 -2.98 15.68 -5.73
N GLU A 153 -1.94 14.83 -5.61
CA GLU A 153 -1.70 13.66 -6.44
C GLU A 153 -1.75 13.97 -7.95
N ILE A 154 -1.16 15.09 -8.36
CA ILE A 154 -1.12 15.50 -9.76
C ILE A 154 -0.02 14.73 -10.46
N GLU A 155 1.22 14.97 -10.06
CA GLU A 155 2.39 14.28 -10.59
C GLU A 155 2.63 12.95 -9.89
N ALA A 156 3.45 12.09 -10.50
CA ALA A 156 3.78 10.79 -9.93
C ALA A 156 4.59 10.92 -8.63
N GLU A 157 5.49 11.89 -8.59
CA GLU A 157 6.36 12.21 -7.47
C GLU A 157 5.61 12.74 -6.25
N ASP A 158 4.43 13.32 -6.47
CA ASP A 158 3.54 13.83 -5.40
C ASP A 158 2.71 12.71 -4.73
N LYS A 159 2.83 11.48 -5.19
CA LYS A 159 2.01 10.35 -4.72
C LYS A 159 2.84 9.41 -3.87
N CYS A 160 2.23 8.90 -2.82
CA CYS A 160 2.77 7.74 -2.12
C CYS A 160 2.51 6.45 -2.89
N SER A 161 3.42 5.51 -2.80
CA SER A 161 3.17 4.14 -3.25
C SER A 161 1.99 3.50 -2.50
N ASN A 162 1.46 2.42 -3.04
CA ASN A 162 0.41 1.67 -2.35
C ASN A 162 0.92 1.05 -1.05
N GLY A 163 2.21 0.68 -0.98
CA GLY A 163 2.86 0.19 0.23
C GLY A 163 2.83 1.23 1.35
N ILE A 164 3.25 2.45 1.05
CA ILE A 164 3.20 3.55 2.03
C ILE A 164 1.76 3.89 2.41
N ASN A 165 0.81 3.87 1.47
CA ASN A 165 -0.60 4.04 1.83
C ASN A 165 -1.10 2.97 2.80
N ALA A 166 -0.63 1.71 2.69
CA ALA A 166 -0.96 0.63 3.63
C ALA A 166 -0.34 0.86 5.01
N VAL A 167 0.92 1.33 5.08
CA VAL A 167 1.57 1.73 6.33
C VAL A 167 0.80 2.85 7.03
N LEU A 168 0.48 3.93 6.30
CA LEU A 168 -0.30 5.05 6.83
C LEU A 168 -1.68 4.60 7.32
N PHE A 169 -2.32 3.69 6.60
CA PHE A 169 -3.62 3.14 6.96
C PHE A 169 -3.57 2.37 8.29
N ALA A 170 -2.60 1.49 8.47
CA ALA A 170 -2.45 0.74 9.71
C ALA A 170 -2.16 1.66 10.91
N LEU A 171 -1.26 2.64 10.75
CA LEU A 171 -0.95 3.63 11.78
C LEU A 171 -2.15 4.53 12.11
N TYR A 172 -2.90 5.00 11.12
CA TYR A 172 -4.10 5.81 11.33
C TYR A 172 -5.15 5.07 12.16
N HIS A 173 -5.25 3.76 11.98
CA HIS A 173 -6.14 2.88 12.74
C HIS A 173 -5.50 2.31 14.00
N LYS A 174 -4.40 2.95 14.48
CA LYS A 174 -3.77 2.69 15.78
C LYS A 174 -3.24 1.27 15.94
N ALA A 175 -2.70 0.68 14.87
CA ALA A 175 -1.93 -0.56 15.01
C ALA A 175 -0.82 -0.38 16.06
N PRO A 176 -0.64 -1.32 17.01
CA PRO A 176 0.35 -1.18 18.08
C PRO A 176 1.80 -1.17 17.55
N ALA A 177 2.04 -1.78 16.40
CA ALA A 177 3.26 -1.69 15.61
C ALA A 177 2.93 -1.91 14.13
N VAL A 178 3.65 -1.24 13.23
CA VAL A 178 3.57 -1.46 11.78
C VAL A 178 4.96 -1.83 11.28
N ILE A 179 5.08 -3.04 10.73
CA ILE A 179 6.33 -3.59 10.24
C ILE A 179 6.24 -3.63 8.72
N LEU A 180 7.06 -2.84 8.04
CA LEU A 180 7.14 -2.86 6.60
C LEU A 180 8.26 -3.79 6.12
N THR A 181 8.00 -4.50 5.03
CA THR A 181 8.97 -5.35 4.34
C THR A 181 8.70 -5.35 2.85
N GLY A 182 9.75 -5.44 2.03
CA GLY A 182 9.62 -5.31 0.57
C GLY A 182 9.11 -3.94 0.10
N ILE A 183 9.24 -2.91 0.94
CA ILE A 183 8.93 -1.51 0.65
C ILE A 183 10.25 -0.73 0.76
N ASN A 184 11.04 -0.74 -0.29
CA ASN A 184 12.33 -0.07 -0.32
C ASN A 184 12.29 1.10 -1.32
N PRO A 185 12.38 2.37 -0.84
CA PRO A 185 12.38 3.53 -1.73
C PRO A 185 13.53 3.56 -2.73
N ALA A 186 14.67 2.92 -2.44
CA ALA A 186 15.83 2.90 -3.32
C ALA A 186 15.85 1.74 -4.31
N SER A 187 14.97 0.72 -4.16
CA SER A 187 14.99 -0.43 -5.05
C SER A 187 14.26 -0.19 -6.37
N ALA A 188 14.74 -0.79 -7.45
CA ALA A 188 14.02 -0.95 -8.71
C ALA A 188 13.34 -2.32 -8.77
N GLY A 189 12.42 -2.50 -9.72
CA GLY A 189 11.78 -3.78 -9.99
C GLY A 189 10.78 -4.27 -8.93
N HIS A 190 10.28 -5.48 -9.14
CA HIS A 190 9.34 -6.16 -8.25
C HIS A 190 9.69 -7.65 -8.13
N ALA A 191 9.52 -8.25 -6.97
CA ALA A 191 9.82 -9.66 -6.70
C ALA A 191 9.10 -10.64 -7.66
N TYR A 192 7.96 -10.26 -8.20
CA TYR A 192 7.16 -11.08 -9.12
C TYR A 192 7.32 -10.69 -10.60
N ASN A 193 8.14 -9.68 -10.92
CA ASN A 193 8.36 -9.20 -12.28
C ASN A 193 9.86 -9.16 -12.59
N ARG A 194 10.27 -9.72 -13.74
CA ARG A 194 11.66 -9.74 -14.19
C ARG A 194 12.13 -8.42 -14.81
N GLU A 195 11.22 -7.50 -15.12
CA GLU A 195 11.55 -6.18 -15.65
C GLU A 195 11.87 -5.21 -14.52
N ASP A 196 13.00 -4.52 -14.62
CA ASP A 196 13.39 -3.43 -13.73
C ASP A 196 12.56 -2.16 -14.00
N LEU A 197 11.29 -2.22 -13.65
CA LEU A 197 10.39 -1.09 -13.83
C LEU A 197 10.74 0.04 -12.84
N PRO A 198 10.88 1.29 -13.32
CA PRO A 198 11.21 2.41 -12.45
C PRO A 198 10.08 2.66 -11.44
N ARG A 199 10.46 2.93 -10.20
CA ARG A 199 9.52 3.32 -9.14
C ARG A 199 9.37 4.84 -9.11
N LEU A 200 8.16 5.31 -9.42
CA LEU A 200 7.86 6.73 -9.56
C LEU A 200 7.60 7.48 -8.24
N HIS A 201 7.63 6.77 -7.09
CA HIS A 201 7.17 7.32 -5.80
C HIS A 201 8.28 7.41 -4.75
N GLN A 202 9.53 7.16 -5.13
CA GLN A 202 10.67 7.01 -4.20
C GLN A 202 10.85 8.21 -3.26
N SER A 203 10.85 9.42 -3.79
CA SER A 203 11.06 10.65 -3.03
C SER A 203 9.95 10.91 -2.01
N MET A 204 8.70 10.69 -2.41
CA MET A 204 7.56 10.85 -1.50
C MET A 204 7.52 9.76 -0.45
N ASP A 205 7.81 8.52 -0.82
CA ASP A 205 7.85 7.39 0.11
C ASP A 205 8.92 7.61 1.19
N LEU A 206 10.13 8.02 0.80
CA LEU A 206 11.21 8.37 1.74
C LEU A 206 10.80 9.51 2.67
N LYS A 207 10.24 10.60 2.11
CA LYS A 207 9.77 11.75 2.89
C LYS A 207 8.70 11.36 3.92
N VAL A 208 7.79 10.47 3.56
CA VAL A 208 6.75 9.98 4.48
C VAL A 208 7.37 9.16 5.59
N LEU A 209 8.25 8.20 5.30
CA LEU A 209 8.91 7.38 6.31
C LEU A 209 9.71 8.23 7.30
N GLN A 210 10.44 9.23 6.83
CA GLN A 210 11.16 10.19 7.69
C GLN A 210 10.20 11.00 8.59
N LYS A 211 9.04 11.42 8.06
CA LYS A 211 8.02 12.13 8.85
C LYS A 211 7.42 11.24 9.94
N LEU A 212 7.14 9.97 9.63
CA LEU A 212 6.62 9.01 10.59
C LEU A 212 7.63 8.74 11.71
N LEU A 213 8.91 8.60 11.36
CA LEU A 213 10.00 8.44 12.32
C LEU A 213 10.13 9.66 13.24
N ALA A 214 10.18 10.86 12.67
CA ALA A 214 10.29 12.11 13.42
C ALA A 214 9.10 12.36 14.37
N ALA A 215 7.92 11.82 14.03
CA ALA A 215 6.72 11.88 14.87
C ALA A 215 6.61 10.71 15.87
N ASN A 216 7.64 9.88 16.01
CA ASN A 216 7.69 8.71 16.90
C ASN A 216 6.52 7.73 16.69
N HIS A 217 6.04 7.58 15.45
CA HIS A 217 5.08 6.53 15.16
C HIS A 217 5.70 5.13 15.34
N PRO A 218 4.93 4.12 15.78
CA PRO A 218 5.42 2.75 15.98
C PRO A 218 5.58 2.03 14.62
N VAL A 219 6.50 2.54 13.78
CA VAL A 219 6.82 2.00 12.45
C VAL A 219 8.23 1.41 12.46
N PHE A 220 8.34 0.19 11.93
CA PHE A 220 9.55 -0.62 11.90
C PHE A 220 9.74 -1.18 10.50
N THR A 221 10.93 -1.68 10.21
CA THR A 221 11.17 -2.47 9.01
C THR A 221 11.78 -3.82 9.36
N ALA A 222 11.47 -4.85 8.56
CA ALA A 222 12.16 -6.13 8.64
C ALA A 222 13.41 -6.18 7.73
N ASP A 223 13.60 -5.15 6.88
CA ASP A 223 14.63 -5.11 5.86
C ASP A 223 15.82 -4.24 6.32
N PRO A 224 17.03 -4.83 6.57
CA PRO A 224 18.19 -4.06 7.03
C PRO A 224 18.60 -2.91 6.11
N GLU A 225 18.46 -3.09 4.79
CA GLU A 225 18.76 -2.05 3.80
C GLU A 225 17.82 -0.86 3.95
N VAL A 226 16.54 -1.10 4.20
CA VAL A 226 15.54 -0.04 4.41
C VAL A 226 15.82 0.67 5.73
N SER A 227 16.21 -0.05 6.78
CA SER A 227 16.64 0.54 8.05
C SER A 227 17.81 1.50 7.85
N SER A 228 18.85 1.06 7.15
CA SER A 228 20.04 1.87 6.86
C SER A 228 19.72 3.11 6.02
N LEU A 229 18.81 2.99 5.05
CA LEU A 229 18.43 4.09 4.15
C LEU A 229 17.54 5.13 4.83
N THR A 230 16.60 4.69 5.66
CA THR A 230 15.52 5.54 6.19
C THR A 230 15.69 5.93 7.64
N GLY A 231 16.54 5.22 8.39
CA GLY A 231 16.67 5.34 9.84
C GLY A 231 15.56 4.63 10.63
N LEU A 232 14.65 3.91 9.96
CA LEU A 232 13.62 3.13 10.66
C LEU A 232 14.26 2.05 11.52
N PRO A 233 13.78 1.83 12.76
CA PRO A 233 14.26 0.75 13.58
C PRO A 233 13.95 -0.61 12.95
N LEU A 234 14.91 -1.52 13.03
CA LEU A 234 14.68 -2.92 12.68
C LEU A 234 13.69 -3.55 13.66
N TRP A 235 12.79 -4.36 13.12
CA TRP A 235 11.90 -5.18 13.95
C TRP A 235 12.69 -6.37 14.52
N ALA A 236 12.88 -6.37 15.83
CA ALA A 236 13.59 -7.42 16.57
C ALA A 236 12.65 -8.46 17.22
N GLY A 237 11.37 -8.44 16.89
CA GLY A 237 10.36 -9.14 17.68
C GLY A 237 10.05 -8.37 18.96
N ARG A 238 8.93 -8.68 19.62
CA ARG A 238 8.77 -8.36 21.05
C ARG A 238 9.37 -9.55 21.78
N GLY A 239 10.39 -9.32 22.60
CA GLY A 239 10.69 -10.29 23.65
C GLY A 239 9.42 -10.41 24.50
N ASP A 240 8.94 -11.63 24.65
CA ASP A 240 7.88 -11.99 25.59
C ASP A 240 8.28 -11.60 27.00
#